data_7b3e67bcf66375a6be080b40a3714540
#
_entry.id   7b3e67bcf66375a6be080b40a3714540
#
_cell.length_a   1.000
_cell.length_b   1.000
_cell.length_c   1.000
_cell.angle_alpha   90.00
_cell.angle_beta   90.00
_cell.angle_gamma   90.00
#
_symmetry.space_group_name_H-M   'P 1'
#
loop_
_entity.id
_entity.type
_entity.pdbx_description
1 polymer ?
#
loop_
_entity_poly.entity_id
_entity_poly.type
_entity_poly.pdbx_seq_one_letter_code
_entity_poly.pdbx_strand_id
1 'polypeptide(L)'
;MTTATAPSAGDDVFGHPRGLMTLFFTELWERFGYYGMRALLILYMTDAARGGLGMDTQISGAIYGLFTFGVYALALPGGWIADRVLGQRQAVFVGGVIIAAGYYLLGLPLVLPGSEIWSFYLGLLLVVLGTGLLKPNVSAIVGGLYENDTPGRRDAGFSIFYMGINLGAFLGPLICGWFAERVDWHLGFSLAGVGMTLGLIQYARGLH
;
A
#
# COMPACT_ATOMS: atom_id res chain seq x y z
N MET A 1 -40.57 -17.54 4.87
CA MET A 1 -39.60 -18.12 3.93
C MET A 1 -39.23 -17.02 2.92
N THR A 2 -38.24 -16.22 3.22
CA THR A 2 -37.69 -15.20 2.30
C THR A 2 -36.67 -15.90 1.41
N THR A 3 -37.01 -16.06 0.14
CA THR A 3 -36.10 -16.58 -0.89
C THR A 3 -34.95 -15.59 -1.02
N ALA A 4 -33.76 -15.96 -0.53
CA ALA A 4 -32.55 -15.27 -0.84
C ALA A 4 -32.35 -15.34 -2.36
N THR A 5 -32.49 -14.20 -3.04
CA THR A 5 -32.14 -14.08 -4.46
C THR A 5 -30.66 -14.36 -4.60
N ALA A 6 -30.32 -15.40 -5.36
CA ALA A 6 -28.96 -15.67 -5.78
C ALA A 6 -28.37 -14.41 -6.44
N PRO A 7 -27.09 -14.07 -6.20
CA PRO A 7 -26.45 -12.94 -6.85
C PRO A 7 -26.60 -13.09 -8.38
N SER A 8 -27.05 -12.03 -9.04
CA SER A 8 -27.25 -12.04 -10.48
C SER A 8 -25.91 -12.29 -11.18
N ALA A 9 -25.84 -13.29 -12.05
CA ALA A 9 -24.66 -13.65 -12.86
C ALA A 9 -24.17 -12.52 -13.81
N GLY A 10 -24.76 -11.31 -13.74
CA GLY A 10 -24.43 -10.14 -14.55
C GLY A 10 -23.27 -9.29 -14.04
N ASP A 11 -22.83 -9.50 -12.79
CA ASP A 11 -21.78 -8.66 -12.16
C ASP A 11 -20.43 -9.38 -11.98
N ASP A 12 -20.26 -10.55 -12.53
CA ASP A 12 -19.01 -11.32 -12.43
C ASP A 12 -18.02 -10.96 -13.56
N VAL A 13 -16.75 -10.81 -13.20
CA VAL A 13 -15.61 -10.69 -14.12
C VAL A 13 -14.70 -11.89 -13.92
N PHE A 14 -14.48 -12.67 -14.98
CA PHE A 14 -13.75 -13.94 -14.93
C PHE A 14 -14.29 -14.94 -13.89
N GLY A 15 -15.61 -14.95 -13.68
CA GLY A 15 -16.26 -15.84 -12.71
C GLY A 15 -16.14 -15.38 -11.25
N HIS A 16 -15.69 -14.16 -10.98
CA HIS A 16 -15.56 -13.57 -9.66
C HIS A 16 -16.25 -12.20 -9.57
N PRO A 17 -16.68 -11.76 -8.35
CA PRO A 17 -17.27 -10.45 -8.16
C PRO A 17 -16.37 -9.33 -8.70
N ARG A 18 -16.93 -8.33 -9.40
CA ARG A 18 -16.17 -7.18 -9.95
C ARG A 18 -15.29 -6.48 -8.92
N GLY A 19 -15.75 -6.40 -7.66
CA GLY A 19 -15.00 -5.83 -6.55
C GLY A 19 -13.63 -6.49 -6.35
N LEU A 20 -13.47 -7.78 -6.70
CA LEU A 20 -12.19 -8.47 -6.59
C LEU A 20 -11.11 -7.83 -7.47
N MET A 21 -11.45 -7.46 -8.71
CA MET A 21 -10.48 -6.81 -9.62
C MET A 21 -10.08 -5.43 -9.08
N THR A 22 -11.05 -4.69 -8.52
CA THR A 22 -10.74 -3.41 -7.87
C THR A 22 -9.76 -3.59 -6.72
N LEU A 23 -9.98 -4.57 -5.86
CA LEU A 23 -9.11 -4.84 -4.70
C LEU A 23 -7.76 -5.44 -5.12
N PHE A 24 -7.73 -6.29 -6.15
CA PHE A 24 -6.50 -6.81 -6.74
C PHE A 24 -5.55 -5.70 -7.18
N PHE A 25 -6.04 -4.75 -7.98
CA PHE A 25 -5.21 -3.65 -8.44
C PHE A 25 -4.87 -2.65 -7.33
N THR A 26 -5.78 -2.42 -6.38
CA THR A 26 -5.50 -1.58 -5.21
C THR A 26 -4.35 -2.14 -4.40
N GLU A 27 -4.39 -3.43 -4.10
CA GLU A 27 -3.33 -4.10 -3.35
C GLU A 27 -2.04 -4.20 -4.18
N LEU A 28 -2.13 -4.47 -5.49
CA LEU A 28 -0.97 -4.48 -6.38
C LEU A 28 -0.20 -3.15 -6.30
N TRP A 29 -0.90 -2.02 -6.45
CA TRP A 29 -0.26 -0.70 -6.41
C TRP A 29 0.23 -0.32 -5.02
N GLU A 30 -0.50 -0.70 -3.97
CA GLU A 30 -0.06 -0.49 -2.60
C GLU A 30 1.23 -1.31 -2.32
N ARG A 31 1.25 -2.59 -2.68
CA ARG A 31 2.44 -3.45 -2.54
C ARG A 31 3.60 -2.99 -3.41
N PHE A 32 3.34 -2.53 -4.62
CA PHE A 32 4.35 -1.88 -5.46
C PHE A 32 5.03 -0.73 -4.73
N GLY A 33 4.25 0.20 -4.17
CA GLY A 33 4.78 1.34 -3.41
C GLY A 33 5.52 0.91 -2.14
N TYR A 34 4.92 0.03 -1.35
CA TYR A 34 5.48 -0.42 -0.08
C TYR A 34 6.82 -1.15 -0.27
N TYR A 35 6.88 -2.17 -1.13
CA TYR A 35 8.11 -2.93 -1.34
C TYR A 35 9.14 -2.14 -2.15
N GLY A 36 8.70 -1.29 -3.08
CA GLY A 36 9.58 -0.36 -3.78
C GLY A 36 10.29 0.57 -2.82
N MET A 37 9.56 1.29 -1.98
CA MET A 37 10.12 2.18 -0.95
C MET A 37 10.99 1.40 0.05
N ARG A 38 10.51 0.27 0.56
CA ARG A 38 11.19 -0.53 1.57
C ARG A 38 12.56 -1.03 1.11
N ALA A 39 12.69 -1.42 -0.17
CA ALA A 39 13.96 -1.85 -0.75
C ALA A 39 15.01 -0.73 -0.77
N LEU A 40 14.57 0.52 -0.92
CA LEU A 40 15.43 1.70 -0.94
C LEU A 40 15.80 2.21 0.46
N LEU A 41 14.99 1.92 1.47
CA LEU A 41 15.01 2.61 2.75
C LEU A 41 16.36 2.53 3.47
N ILE A 42 16.92 1.33 3.62
CA ILE A 42 18.24 1.14 4.25
C ILE A 42 19.35 1.77 3.40
N LEU A 43 19.30 1.58 2.08
CA LEU A 43 20.30 2.10 1.16
C LEU A 43 20.33 3.63 1.21
N TYR A 44 19.19 4.27 1.14
CA TYR A 44 19.06 5.71 1.24
C TYR A 44 19.56 6.27 2.59
N MET A 45 19.22 5.60 3.70
CA MET A 45 19.67 6.05 5.02
C MET A 45 21.19 5.98 5.18
N THR A 46 21.86 4.97 4.60
CA THR A 46 23.30 4.73 4.81
C THR A 46 24.20 5.33 3.74
N ASP A 47 23.69 5.63 2.55
CA ASP A 47 24.49 6.12 1.44
C ASP A 47 24.73 7.63 1.54
N ALA A 48 25.95 8.02 1.95
CA ALA A 48 26.37 9.43 1.94
C ALA A 48 26.89 9.89 0.55
N ALA A 49 27.33 8.95 -0.30
CA ALA A 49 28.06 9.29 -1.53
C ALA A 49 27.12 9.73 -2.67
N ARG A 50 25.88 9.25 -2.68
CA ARG A 50 24.89 9.50 -3.73
C ARG A 50 23.70 10.34 -3.26
N GLY A 51 23.88 11.18 -2.25
CA GLY A 51 22.84 12.08 -1.75
C GLY A 51 21.82 11.42 -0.81
N GLY A 52 22.16 10.30 -0.21
CA GLY A 52 21.41 9.73 0.91
C GLY A 52 21.74 10.42 2.23
N LEU A 53 21.16 9.92 3.33
CA LEU A 53 21.27 10.58 4.66
C LEU A 53 22.60 10.36 5.36
N GLY A 54 23.42 9.39 4.93
CA GLY A 54 24.73 9.08 5.54
C GLY A 54 24.66 8.66 7.02
N MET A 55 23.55 8.06 7.43
CA MET A 55 23.36 7.61 8.81
C MET A 55 24.16 6.36 9.11
N ASP A 56 24.51 6.19 10.40
CA ASP A 56 25.10 4.95 10.89
C ASP A 56 24.20 3.74 10.64
N THR A 57 24.80 2.59 10.33
CA THR A 57 24.09 1.34 10.01
C THR A 57 23.21 0.84 11.17
N GLN A 58 23.63 1.02 12.43
CA GLN A 58 22.84 0.59 13.58
C GLN A 58 21.60 1.48 13.75
N ILE A 59 21.75 2.80 13.57
CA ILE A 59 20.65 3.76 13.61
C ILE A 59 19.66 3.47 12.47
N SER A 60 20.16 3.25 11.25
CA SER A 60 19.36 2.90 10.09
C SER A 60 18.57 1.61 10.29
N GLY A 61 19.21 0.59 10.87
CA GLY A 61 18.58 -0.68 11.24
C GLY A 61 17.47 -0.50 12.30
N ALA A 62 17.69 0.36 13.29
CA ALA A 62 16.70 0.67 14.33
C ALA A 62 15.48 1.40 13.75
N ILE A 63 15.69 2.39 12.87
CA ILE A 63 14.61 3.12 12.17
C ILE A 63 13.81 2.15 11.30
N TYR A 64 14.48 1.29 10.53
CA TYR A 64 13.84 0.28 9.70
C TYR A 64 13.00 -0.71 10.53
N GLY A 65 13.54 -1.16 11.66
CA GLY A 65 12.85 -2.05 12.59
C GLY A 65 11.62 -1.38 13.19
N LEU A 66 11.74 -0.13 13.65
CA LEU A 66 10.64 0.65 14.22
C LEU A 66 9.55 0.93 13.17
N PHE A 67 9.95 1.28 11.94
CA PHE A 67 9.03 1.44 10.82
C PHE A 67 8.23 0.16 10.56
N THR A 68 8.93 -0.97 10.44
CA THR A 68 8.30 -2.28 10.19
C THR A 68 7.37 -2.68 11.33
N PHE A 69 7.80 -2.52 12.58
CA PHE A 69 6.97 -2.75 13.76
C PHE A 69 5.71 -1.88 13.75
N GLY A 70 5.85 -0.58 13.45
CA GLY A 70 4.74 0.36 13.40
C GLY A 70 3.68 -0.04 12.38
N VAL A 71 4.08 -0.48 11.18
CA VAL A 71 3.18 -0.96 10.12
C VAL A 71 2.29 -2.11 10.61
N TYR A 72 2.85 -3.06 11.37
CA TYR A 72 2.06 -4.17 11.91
C TYR A 72 1.29 -3.81 13.17
N ALA A 73 1.89 -3.04 14.08
CA ALA A 73 1.25 -2.63 15.33
C ALA A 73 0.01 -1.77 15.09
N LEU A 74 0.06 -0.86 14.11
CA LEU A 74 -1.06 0.03 13.80
C LEU A 74 -2.19 -0.64 13.01
N ALA A 75 -2.02 -1.88 12.55
CA ALA A 75 -3.10 -2.62 11.93
C ALA A 75 -4.27 -2.87 12.89
N LEU A 76 -4.01 -3.10 14.18
CA LEU A 76 -5.06 -3.30 15.19
C LEU A 76 -5.89 -2.04 15.42
N PRO A 77 -5.32 -0.87 15.79
CA PRO A 77 -6.10 0.35 15.93
C PRO A 77 -6.70 0.82 14.61
N GLY A 78 -6.05 0.57 13.46
CA GLY A 78 -6.59 0.90 12.14
C GLY A 78 -7.86 0.12 11.80
N GLY A 79 -7.90 -1.17 12.08
CA GLY A 79 -9.12 -1.99 11.97
C GLY A 79 -10.22 -1.49 12.90
N TRP A 80 -9.90 -1.19 14.15
CA TRP A 80 -10.87 -0.66 15.11
C TRP A 80 -11.47 0.70 14.69
N ILE A 81 -10.65 1.61 14.14
CA ILE A 81 -11.11 2.90 13.60
C ILE A 81 -12.06 2.68 12.40
N ALA A 82 -11.72 1.73 11.54
CA ALA A 82 -12.57 1.40 10.40
C ALA A 82 -13.92 0.85 10.84
N ASP A 83 -13.94 -0.06 11.82
CA ASP A 83 -15.19 -0.70 12.27
C ASP A 83 -16.11 0.26 13.03
N ARG A 84 -15.56 1.26 13.74
CA ARG A 84 -16.31 2.14 14.63
C ARG A 84 -16.59 3.53 14.09
N VAL A 85 -15.77 4.03 13.17
CA VAL A 85 -15.78 5.46 12.79
C VAL A 85 -15.94 5.64 11.28
N LEU A 86 -15.07 5.04 10.47
CA LEU A 86 -14.98 5.34 9.03
C LEU A 86 -15.79 4.38 8.14
N GLY A 87 -15.93 3.13 8.55
CA GLY A 87 -16.28 2.04 7.64
C GLY A 87 -15.08 1.58 6.80
N GLN A 88 -15.05 0.29 6.47
CA GLN A 88 -13.90 -0.36 5.81
C GLN A 88 -13.51 0.32 4.47
N ARG A 89 -14.51 0.65 3.63
CA ARG A 89 -14.25 1.27 2.31
C ARG A 89 -13.58 2.64 2.42
N GLN A 90 -14.04 3.49 3.34
CA GLN A 90 -13.45 4.81 3.56
C GLN A 90 -12.08 4.68 4.22
N ALA A 91 -11.90 3.73 5.15
CA ALA A 91 -10.61 3.48 5.78
C ALA A 91 -9.54 3.08 4.75
N VAL A 92 -9.87 2.24 3.75
CA VAL A 92 -8.97 1.90 2.64
C VAL A 92 -8.62 3.16 1.83
N PHE A 93 -9.60 3.97 1.46
CA PHE A 93 -9.35 5.17 0.66
C PHE A 93 -8.50 6.21 1.42
N VAL A 94 -8.88 6.54 2.65
CA VAL A 94 -8.15 7.51 3.50
C VAL A 94 -6.75 6.99 3.80
N GLY A 95 -6.61 5.70 4.16
CA GLY A 95 -5.31 5.07 4.37
C GLY A 95 -4.42 5.18 3.14
N GLY A 96 -4.97 4.93 1.95
CA GLY A 96 -4.25 5.07 0.68
C GLY A 96 -3.81 6.50 0.39
N VAL A 97 -4.65 7.50 0.66
CA VAL A 97 -4.29 8.93 0.51
C VAL A 97 -3.12 9.30 1.45
N ILE A 98 -3.18 8.85 2.70
CA ILE A 98 -2.11 9.08 3.68
C ILE A 98 -0.80 8.42 3.23
N ILE A 99 -0.85 7.18 2.71
CA ILE A 99 0.32 6.48 2.16
C ILE A 99 0.91 7.25 0.98
N ALA A 100 0.08 7.67 0.02
CA ALA A 100 0.54 8.43 -1.14
C ALA A 100 1.22 9.74 -0.72
N ALA A 101 0.63 10.48 0.23
CA ALA A 101 1.24 11.69 0.80
C ALA A 101 2.59 11.37 1.45
N GLY A 102 2.71 10.25 2.17
CA GLY A 102 3.97 9.78 2.76
C GLY A 102 5.06 9.54 1.71
N TYR A 103 4.73 8.86 0.60
CA TYR A 103 5.71 8.64 -0.47
C TYR A 103 6.11 9.93 -1.19
N TYR A 104 5.18 10.85 -1.42
CA TYR A 104 5.53 12.16 -2.00
C TYR A 104 6.37 13.01 -1.04
N LEU A 105 6.18 12.89 0.27
CA LEU A 105 7.07 13.53 1.23
C LEU A 105 8.49 12.94 1.19
N LEU A 106 8.64 11.62 1.05
CA LEU A 106 9.96 11.01 0.85
C LEU A 106 10.61 11.48 -0.45
N GLY A 107 9.82 11.81 -1.47
CA GLY A 107 10.27 12.37 -2.74
C GLY A 107 10.43 13.90 -2.73
N LEU A 108 10.00 14.60 -1.68
CA LEU A 108 9.95 16.06 -1.63
C LEU A 108 11.29 16.76 -1.86
N PRO A 109 12.44 16.25 -1.40
CA PRO A 109 13.74 16.88 -1.66
C PRO A 109 14.07 17.06 -3.14
N LEU A 110 13.46 16.29 -4.04
CA LEU A 110 13.61 16.47 -5.50
C LEU A 110 13.21 17.87 -5.97
N VAL A 111 12.23 18.49 -5.31
CA VAL A 111 11.70 19.83 -5.65
C VAL A 111 11.97 20.87 -4.57
N LEU A 112 12.28 20.46 -3.36
CA LEU A 112 12.56 21.31 -2.22
C LEU A 112 13.84 20.84 -1.49
N PRO A 113 15.03 21.17 -2.00
CA PRO A 113 16.29 20.85 -1.33
C PRO A 113 16.35 21.43 0.09
N GLY A 114 16.94 20.68 1.03
CA GLY A 114 17.00 21.04 2.44
C GLY A 114 15.83 20.47 3.28
N SER A 115 14.90 19.74 2.63
CA SER A 115 13.79 19.08 3.33
C SER A 115 14.08 17.64 3.75
N GLU A 116 15.26 17.09 3.43
CA GLU A 116 15.58 15.65 3.48
C GLU A 116 15.24 15.00 4.82
N ILE A 117 15.63 15.61 5.93
CA ILE A 117 15.48 15.02 7.27
C ILE A 117 14.02 15.02 7.71
N TRP A 118 13.36 16.17 7.70
CA TRP A 118 12.00 16.26 8.23
C TRP A 118 10.98 15.56 7.32
N SER A 119 11.16 15.66 5.99
CA SER A 119 10.28 14.99 5.03
C SER A 119 10.42 13.48 5.09
N PHE A 120 11.64 12.98 5.36
CA PHE A 120 11.91 11.57 5.56
C PHE A 120 11.13 11.00 6.76
N TYR A 121 11.28 11.58 7.94
CA TYR A 121 10.59 11.07 9.14
C TYR A 121 9.08 11.23 9.05
N LEU A 122 8.60 12.37 8.57
CA LEU A 122 7.17 12.60 8.38
C LEU A 122 6.59 11.67 7.32
N GLY A 123 7.32 11.45 6.23
CA GLY A 123 6.94 10.50 5.18
C GLY A 123 6.79 9.08 5.71
N LEU A 124 7.78 8.59 6.47
CA LEU A 124 7.69 7.26 7.10
C LEU A 124 6.52 7.16 8.07
N LEU A 125 6.30 8.18 8.89
CA LEU A 125 5.16 8.22 9.83
C LEU A 125 3.83 8.10 9.08
N LEU A 126 3.64 8.86 8.01
CA LEU A 126 2.42 8.80 7.21
C LEU A 126 2.24 7.43 6.55
N VAL A 127 3.30 6.82 6.01
CA VAL A 127 3.22 5.47 5.44
C VAL A 127 2.78 4.46 6.51
N VAL A 128 3.32 4.53 7.72
CA VAL A 128 2.94 3.67 8.85
C VAL A 128 1.47 3.84 9.22
N LEU A 129 1.02 5.08 9.39
CA LEU A 129 -0.37 5.40 9.73
C LEU A 129 -1.35 4.93 8.65
N GLY A 130 -1.05 5.25 7.39
CA GLY A 130 -1.91 4.90 6.27
C GLY A 130 -1.98 3.39 6.03
N THR A 131 -0.84 2.68 6.13
CA THR A 131 -0.80 1.22 5.96
C THR A 131 -1.55 0.52 7.09
N GLY A 132 -1.43 1.00 8.34
CA GLY A 132 -2.21 0.49 9.47
C GLY A 132 -3.72 0.61 9.25
N LEU A 133 -4.16 1.69 8.59
CA LEU A 133 -5.57 1.88 8.27
C LEU A 133 -6.03 1.06 7.06
N LEU A 134 -5.22 0.96 6.00
CA LEU A 134 -5.57 0.32 4.74
C LEU A 134 -5.53 -1.22 4.85
N LYS A 135 -4.42 -1.77 5.32
CA LYS A 135 -4.10 -3.20 5.21
C LYS A 135 -5.14 -4.16 5.82
N PRO A 136 -5.62 -3.98 7.08
CA PRO A 136 -6.61 -4.89 7.65
C PRO A 136 -7.94 -4.82 6.90
N ASN A 137 -8.30 -3.65 6.40
CA ASN A 137 -9.61 -3.40 5.80
C ASN A 137 -9.73 -3.91 4.37
N VAL A 138 -8.66 -3.86 3.56
CA VAL A 138 -8.67 -4.46 2.21
C VAL A 138 -8.96 -5.95 2.29
N SER A 139 -8.26 -6.69 3.16
CA SER A 139 -8.46 -8.12 3.33
C SER A 139 -9.86 -8.46 3.84
N ALA A 140 -10.42 -7.63 4.75
CA ALA A 140 -11.78 -7.79 5.24
C ALA A 140 -12.82 -7.60 4.13
N ILE A 141 -12.63 -6.60 3.25
CA ILE A 141 -13.53 -6.37 2.10
C ILE A 141 -13.47 -7.55 1.13
N VAL A 142 -12.28 -8.11 0.82
CA VAL A 142 -12.16 -9.32 0.00
C VAL A 142 -12.95 -10.47 0.61
N GLY A 143 -12.82 -10.70 1.92
CA GLY A 143 -13.59 -11.72 2.63
C GLY A 143 -15.11 -11.53 2.51
N GLY A 144 -15.58 -10.29 2.63
CA GLY A 144 -16.99 -9.91 2.50
C GLY A 144 -17.59 -10.14 1.10
N LEU A 145 -16.77 -10.05 0.04
CA LEU A 145 -17.22 -10.35 -1.33
C LEU A 145 -17.70 -11.81 -1.50
N TYR A 146 -17.24 -12.72 -0.65
CA TYR A 146 -17.50 -14.16 -0.72
C TYR A 146 -18.26 -14.69 0.49
N GLU A 147 -18.94 -13.84 1.26
CA GLU A 147 -19.64 -14.25 2.51
C GLU A 147 -20.69 -15.31 2.26
N ASN A 148 -21.41 -15.24 1.12
CA ASN A 148 -22.46 -16.18 0.74
C ASN A 148 -22.04 -17.15 -0.37
N ASP A 149 -20.74 -17.31 -0.61
CA ASP A 149 -20.21 -18.12 -1.70
C ASP A 149 -19.67 -19.48 -1.21
N THR A 150 -19.34 -20.35 -2.16
CA THR A 150 -18.73 -21.64 -1.83
C THR A 150 -17.29 -21.46 -1.33
N PRO A 151 -16.80 -22.33 -0.39
CA PRO A 151 -15.41 -22.24 0.07
C PRO A 151 -14.39 -22.25 -1.06
N GLY A 152 -14.57 -23.10 -2.07
CA GLY A 152 -13.65 -23.18 -3.21
C GLY A 152 -13.58 -21.91 -4.06
N ARG A 153 -14.71 -21.21 -4.25
CA ARG A 153 -14.75 -19.94 -4.99
C ARG A 153 -14.10 -18.80 -4.18
N ARG A 154 -14.31 -18.81 -2.87
CA ARG A 154 -13.64 -17.91 -1.93
C ARG A 154 -12.12 -18.10 -1.95
N ASP A 155 -11.64 -19.34 -1.87
CA ASP A 155 -10.20 -19.66 -1.90
C ASP A 155 -9.55 -19.24 -3.23
N ALA A 156 -10.23 -19.46 -4.36
CA ALA A 156 -9.81 -19.00 -5.67
C ALA A 156 -9.71 -17.46 -5.72
N GLY A 157 -10.70 -16.73 -5.16
CA GLY A 157 -10.70 -15.29 -5.06
C GLY A 157 -9.52 -14.74 -4.25
N PHE A 158 -9.24 -15.34 -3.09
CA PHE A 158 -8.06 -14.99 -2.29
C PHE A 158 -6.76 -15.30 -3.03
N SER A 159 -6.69 -16.40 -3.80
CA SER A 159 -5.51 -16.72 -4.62
C SER A 159 -5.23 -15.65 -5.67
N ILE A 160 -6.27 -15.15 -6.34
CA ILE A 160 -6.16 -14.02 -7.27
C ILE A 160 -5.69 -12.76 -6.54
N PHE A 161 -6.28 -12.44 -5.39
CA PHE A 161 -5.87 -11.30 -4.58
C PHE A 161 -4.39 -11.36 -4.17
N TYR A 162 -3.91 -12.53 -3.70
CA TYR A 162 -2.51 -12.75 -3.37
C TYR A 162 -1.57 -12.67 -4.57
N MET A 163 -2.03 -13.02 -5.76
CA MET A 163 -1.24 -12.81 -6.99
C MET A 163 -0.97 -11.33 -7.23
N GLY A 164 -1.95 -10.44 -6.95
CA GLY A 164 -1.75 -8.98 -6.99
C GLY A 164 -0.68 -8.50 -6.01
N ILE A 165 -0.71 -9.01 -4.76
CA ILE A 165 0.33 -8.73 -3.75
C ILE A 165 1.72 -9.09 -4.27
N ASN A 166 1.89 -10.32 -4.79
CA ASN A 166 3.19 -10.81 -5.26
C ASN A 166 3.69 -10.05 -6.49
N LEU A 167 2.79 -9.71 -7.41
CA LEU A 167 3.15 -8.93 -8.60
C LEU A 167 3.61 -7.52 -8.22
N GLY A 168 2.91 -6.85 -7.31
CA GLY A 168 3.32 -5.54 -6.79
C GLY A 168 4.66 -5.62 -6.05
N ALA A 169 4.84 -6.63 -5.20
CA ALA A 169 6.08 -6.86 -4.46
C ALA A 169 7.29 -7.14 -5.36
N PHE A 170 7.08 -7.75 -6.52
CA PHE A 170 8.12 -7.99 -7.52
C PHE A 170 8.44 -6.73 -8.33
N LEU A 171 7.44 -6.04 -8.84
CA LEU A 171 7.62 -4.88 -9.72
C LEU A 171 8.13 -3.65 -8.96
N GLY A 172 7.73 -3.46 -7.70
CA GLY A 172 8.08 -2.29 -6.89
C GLY A 172 9.60 -2.11 -6.74
N PRO A 173 10.32 -3.06 -6.13
CA PRO A 173 11.78 -2.98 -6.00
C PRO A 173 12.50 -2.85 -7.35
N LEU A 174 12.00 -3.53 -8.38
CA LEU A 174 12.61 -3.52 -9.70
C LEU A 174 12.55 -2.12 -10.33
N ILE A 175 11.38 -1.49 -10.33
CA ILE A 175 11.16 -0.20 -10.96
C ILE A 175 11.67 0.94 -10.08
N CYS A 176 11.20 1.03 -8.83
CA CYS A 176 11.64 2.10 -7.90
C CYS A 176 13.15 2.00 -7.64
N GLY A 177 13.70 0.78 -7.49
CA GLY A 177 15.11 0.54 -7.28
C GLY A 177 15.95 1.00 -8.47
N TRP A 178 15.54 0.65 -9.68
CA TRP A 178 16.26 1.06 -10.89
C TRP A 178 16.36 2.58 -11.01
N PHE A 179 15.25 3.30 -10.80
CA PHE A 179 15.25 4.76 -10.85
C PHE A 179 16.04 5.40 -9.69
N ALA A 180 15.93 4.85 -8.49
CA ALA A 180 16.67 5.34 -7.34
C ALA A 180 18.19 5.21 -7.52
N GLU A 181 18.64 4.07 -8.02
CA GLU A 181 20.08 3.80 -8.19
C GLU A 181 20.69 4.51 -9.41
N ARG A 182 19.92 4.71 -10.46
CA ARG A 182 20.43 5.27 -11.74
C ARG A 182 20.19 6.76 -11.89
N VAL A 183 19.20 7.32 -11.21
CA VAL A 183 18.80 8.73 -11.37
C VAL A 183 18.88 9.45 -10.04
N ASP A 184 17.98 9.18 -9.11
CA ASP A 184 17.91 9.85 -7.81
C ASP A 184 17.03 9.06 -6.82
N TRP A 185 17.43 9.01 -5.54
CA TRP A 185 16.70 8.33 -4.46
C TRP A 185 15.25 8.81 -4.34
N HIS A 186 15.06 10.13 -4.38
CA HIS A 186 13.75 10.75 -4.19
C HIS A 186 12.81 10.50 -5.36
N LEU A 187 13.37 10.28 -6.57
CA LEU A 187 12.57 9.83 -7.72
C LEU A 187 12.04 8.42 -7.50
N GLY A 188 12.87 7.51 -6.97
CA GLY A 188 12.44 6.17 -6.61
C GLY A 188 11.27 6.17 -5.61
N PHE A 189 11.34 7.01 -4.57
CA PHE A 189 10.25 7.20 -3.61
C PHE A 189 9.00 7.83 -4.24
N SER A 190 9.19 8.82 -5.12
CA SER A 190 8.07 9.47 -5.82
C SER A 190 7.30 8.50 -6.73
N LEU A 191 7.98 7.55 -7.37
CA LEU A 191 7.35 6.51 -8.18
C LEU A 191 6.46 5.57 -7.35
N ALA A 192 6.84 5.28 -6.09
CA ALA A 192 5.95 4.61 -5.15
C ALA A 192 4.66 5.40 -4.92
N GLY A 193 4.77 6.74 -4.79
CA GLY A 193 3.63 7.66 -4.69
C GLY A 193 2.75 7.65 -5.93
N VAL A 194 3.34 7.65 -7.12
CA VAL A 194 2.60 7.56 -8.39
C VAL A 194 1.82 6.24 -8.45
N GLY A 195 2.46 5.12 -8.13
CA GLY A 195 1.79 3.81 -8.06
C GLY A 195 0.59 3.83 -7.11
N MET A 196 0.77 4.35 -5.89
CA MET A 196 -0.33 4.46 -4.93
C MET A 196 -1.46 5.37 -5.42
N THR A 197 -1.13 6.47 -6.09
CA THR A 197 -2.13 7.38 -6.68
C THR A 197 -2.94 6.70 -7.77
N LEU A 198 -2.31 5.89 -8.65
CA LEU A 198 -3.00 5.09 -9.65
C LEU A 198 -3.96 4.09 -8.99
N GLY A 199 -3.51 3.43 -7.94
CA GLY A 199 -4.34 2.53 -7.13
C GLY A 199 -5.56 3.24 -6.54
N LEU A 200 -5.40 4.44 -5.99
CA LEU A 200 -6.49 5.25 -5.44
C LEU A 200 -7.51 5.69 -6.50
N ILE A 201 -7.04 6.14 -7.67
CA ILE A 201 -7.93 6.53 -8.78
C ILE A 201 -8.75 5.34 -9.23
N GLN A 202 -8.12 4.18 -9.37
CA GLN A 202 -8.79 2.94 -9.77
C GLN A 202 -9.76 2.47 -8.68
N TYR A 203 -9.37 2.54 -7.40
CA TYR A 203 -10.23 2.19 -6.27
C TYR A 203 -11.47 3.08 -6.21
N ALA A 204 -11.32 4.40 -6.33
CA ALA A 204 -12.42 5.34 -6.33
C ALA A 204 -13.44 5.10 -7.46
N ARG A 205 -12.95 4.67 -8.64
CA ARG A 205 -13.81 4.33 -9.78
C ARG A 205 -14.50 2.96 -9.65
N GLY A 206 -13.93 2.06 -8.88
CA GLY A 206 -14.45 0.70 -8.69
C GLY A 206 -15.40 0.54 -7.50
N LEU A 207 -15.66 1.61 -6.75
CA LEU A 207 -16.54 1.61 -5.58
C LEU A 207 -18.04 1.71 -5.92
N HIS A 208 -18.39 1.82 -7.21
CA HIS A 208 -19.79 1.95 -7.69
C HIS A 208 -20.41 0.60 -7.98
#